data_ef7164ae2f84fb3b31b5d1eeb301ba2f
#
_entry.id   ef7164ae2f84fb3b31b5d1eeb301ba2f
#
_cell.length_a   1.000
_cell.length_b   1.000
_cell.length_c   1.000
_cell.angle_alpha   90.00
_cell.angle_beta   90.00
_cell.angle_gamma   90.00
#
_symmetry.space_group_name_H-M   'P 1'
#
loop_
_entity.id
_entity.type
_entity.pdbx_description
1 polymer ?
#
loop_
_entity_poly.entity_id
_entity_poly.type
_entity_poly.pdbx_seq_one_letter_code
_entity_poly.pdbx_strand_id
1 'polypeptide(L)'
;PINFQPGEFAKILLAIFFAAYLAERRELIVQGHIRFLGVTLPELRHLAPILVAWAVSVVVMVFEKDLGSSLLFFTLFVVMLWVATERISFLVMGGGLFAAGAFVAYQMFSHVRTRVDIWLDPWAQETGRGYQPIQALYGLAHGGLTGTGLGMGSPDLIPAAHNDFIFAALGEELGLLGTTAVLAAFVLLVGAGMRTALRAQKEFDKLLATGLTTIVAVQTFIIIGGVLRVVPLTGVTLPFMSYGGSSLVANYVLLAILVRISDTTARGLHEVPDEASPSERFAAWRMRKAEVKADAS
;
A
#
# COMPACT_ATOMS: atom_id res chain seq x y z
N PRO A 1 21.77 18.80 3.90
CA PRO A 1 21.71 17.66 4.81
C PRO A 1 20.65 16.68 4.29
N ILE A 2 21.03 15.40 4.20
CA ILE A 2 20.09 14.33 3.81
C ILE A 2 19.20 14.10 5.03
N ASN A 3 17.93 14.49 4.95
CA ASN A 3 16.96 14.19 5.98
C ASN A 3 16.54 12.72 5.83
N PHE A 4 17.05 11.87 6.71
CA PHE A 4 16.67 10.47 6.76
C PHE A 4 15.34 10.31 7.50
N GLN A 5 14.34 9.75 6.83
CA GLN A 5 13.04 9.41 7.43
C GLN A 5 12.94 7.90 7.66
N PRO A 6 13.09 7.41 8.90
CA PRO A 6 13.05 5.97 9.21
C PRO A 6 11.75 5.31 8.80
N GLY A 7 10.63 6.03 8.90
CA GLY A 7 9.28 5.53 8.56
C GLY A 7 9.15 5.06 7.11
N GLU A 8 9.87 5.70 6.18
CA GLU A 8 9.86 5.33 4.76
C GLU A 8 10.46 3.93 4.50
N PHE A 9 11.48 3.56 5.24
CA PHE A 9 12.08 2.23 5.16
C PHE A 9 11.33 1.21 6.02
N ALA A 10 10.80 1.65 7.17
CA ALA A 10 10.04 0.79 8.07
C ALA A 10 8.82 0.16 7.40
N LYS A 11 8.10 0.87 6.52
CA LYS A 11 6.96 0.31 5.77
C LYS A 11 7.35 -0.90 4.92
N ILE A 12 8.52 -0.87 4.26
CA ILE A 12 9.02 -1.98 3.44
C ILE A 12 9.44 -3.15 4.32
N LEU A 13 10.19 -2.87 5.39
CA LEU A 13 10.62 -3.90 6.35
C LEU A 13 9.43 -4.58 7.03
N LEU A 14 8.39 -3.83 7.40
CA LEU A 14 7.16 -4.38 7.94
C LEU A 14 6.41 -5.24 6.92
N ALA A 15 6.34 -4.83 5.65
CA ALA A 15 5.73 -5.63 4.59
C ALA A 15 6.47 -6.96 4.41
N ILE A 16 7.81 -6.95 4.40
CA ILE A 16 8.64 -8.16 4.31
C ILE A 16 8.42 -9.05 5.55
N PHE A 17 8.46 -8.47 6.74
CA PHE A 17 8.24 -9.20 7.99
C PHE A 17 6.86 -9.84 8.04
N PHE A 18 5.80 -9.08 7.73
CA PHE A 18 4.43 -9.61 7.71
C PHE A 18 4.26 -10.71 6.66
N ALA A 19 4.83 -10.52 5.46
CA ALA A 19 4.78 -11.52 4.40
C ALA A 19 5.47 -12.83 4.82
N ALA A 20 6.66 -12.75 5.40
CA ALA A 20 7.40 -13.92 5.86
C ALA A 20 6.66 -14.64 6.99
N TYR A 21 6.25 -13.89 8.00
CA TYR A 21 5.57 -14.47 9.17
C TYR A 21 4.22 -15.09 8.80
N LEU A 22 3.40 -14.37 8.01
CA LEU A 22 2.09 -14.86 7.61
C LEU A 22 2.19 -16.07 6.67
N ALA A 23 3.16 -16.09 5.75
CA ALA A 23 3.39 -17.24 4.88
C ALA A 23 3.79 -18.49 5.67
N GLU A 24 4.68 -18.35 6.67
CA GLU A 24 5.15 -19.48 7.50
C GLU A 24 4.06 -19.99 8.45
N ARG A 25 3.21 -19.11 8.97
CA ARG A 25 2.21 -19.45 10.00
C ARG A 25 0.78 -19.53 9.47
N ARG A 26 0.57 -19.48 8.16
CA ARG A 26 -0.75 -19.47 7.53
C ARG A 26 -1.65 -20.59 8.03
N GLU A 27 -1.16 -21.83 8.05
CA GLU A 27 -1.94 -22.98 8.47
C GLU A 27 -2.42 -22.86 9.94
N LEU A 28 -1.53 -22.41 10.83
CA LEU A 28 -1.86 -22.23 12.25
C LEU A 28 -2.88 -21.10 12.46
N ILE A 29 -2.76 -20.03 11.67
CA ILE A 29 -3.67 -18.87 11.76
C ILE A 29 -5.05 -19.23 11.20
N VAL A 30 -5.12 -20.07 10.17
CA VAL A 30 -6.38 -20.49 9.55
C VAL A 30 -7.08 -21.59 10.35
N GLN A 31 -6.33 -22.55 10.92
CA GLN A 31 -6.89 -23.70 11.63
C GLN A 31 -7.25 -23.39 13.10
N GLY A 32 -6.42 -22.62 13.79
CA GLY A 32 -6.67 -22.19 15.18
C GLY A 32 -7.70 -21.08 15.22
N HIS A 33 -8.90 -21.32 15.76
CA HIS A 33 -9.91 -20.28 15.83
C HIS A 33 -10.69 -20.32 17.15
N ILE A 34 -10.87 -19.14 17.70
CA ILE A 34 -11.76 -18.87 18.82
C ILE A 34 -13.01 -18.19 18.24
N ARG A 35 -14.20 -18.66 18.60
CA ARG A 35 -15.45 -17.97 18.26
C ARG A 35 -15.73 -16.89 19.28
N PHE A 36 -15.66 -15.64 18.86
CA PHE A 36 -16.02 -14.48 19.67
C PHE A 36 -17.07 -13.65 18.92
N LEU A 37 -18.24 -13.42 19.54
CA LEU A 37 -19.36 -12.68 18.96
C LEU A 37 -19.77 -13.14 17.54
N GLY A 38 -19.70 -14.45 17.25
CA GLY A 38 -20.04 -14.99 15.92
C GLY A 38 -18.94 -14.87 14.87
N VAL A 39 -17.82 -14.23 15.20
CA VAL A 39 -16.66 -14.10 14.32
C VAL A 39 -15.59 -15.10 14.74
N THR A 40 -15.06 -15.84 13.77
CA THR A 40 -13.94 -16.75 13.99
C THR A 40 -12.62 -15.97 13.93
N LEU A 41 -11.95 -15.84 15.06
CA LEU A 41 -10.66 -15.17 15.19
C LEU A 41 -9.54 -16.20 15.35
N PRO A 42 -8.34 -15.96 14.82
CA PRO A 42 -7.17 -16.78 15.11
C PRO A 42 -6.81 -16.69 16.61
N GLU A 43 -6.13 -17.70 17.13
CA GLU A 43 -5.59 -17.63 18.49
C GLU A 43 -4.58 -16.49 18.60
N LEU A 44 -4.77 -15.64 19.62
CA LEU A 44 -3.93 -14.47 19.89
C LEU A 44 -2.43 -14.79 19.95
N ARG A 45 -2.04 -15.98 20.43
CA ARG A 45 -0.63 -16.39 20.53
C ARG A 45 0.06 -16.44 19.15
N HIS A 46 -0.66 -16.78 18.09
CA HIS A 46 -0.13 -16.85 16.72
C HIS A 46 -0.06 -15.47 16.06
N LEU A 47 -0.89 -14.53 16.50
CA LEU A 47 -0.87 -13.15 16.05
C LEU A 47 0.06 -12.25 16.88
N ALA A 48 0.43 -12.68 18.09
CA ALA A 48 1.15 -11.84 19.03
C ALA A 48 2.43 -11.19 18.46
N PRO A 49 3.35 -11.87 17.74
CA PRO A 49 4.55 -11.24 17.18
C PRO A 49 4.22 -10.14 16.18
N ILE A 50 3.21 -10.37 15.33
CA ILE A 50 2.76 -9.39 14.34
C ILE A 50 2.12 -8.19 15.03
N LEU A 51 1.25 -8.43 16.00
CA LEU A 51 0.59 -7.38 16.77
C LEU A 51 1.59 -6.53 17.55
N VAL A 52 2.63 -7.15 18.12
CA VAL A 52 3.70 -6.41 18.81
C VAL A 52 4.49 -5.56 17.82
N ALA A 53 4.95 -6.10 16.69
CA ALA A 53 5.69 -5.34 15.68
C ALA A 53 4.85 -4.19 15.12
N TRP A 54 3.57 -4.45 14.86
CA TRP A 54 2.63 -3.42 14.43
C TRP A 54 2.41 -2.35 15.52
N ALA A 55 2.13 -2.76 16.75
CA ALA A 55 1.87 -1.83 17.86
C ALA A 55 3.08 -0.94 18.13
N VAL A 56 4.30 -1.49 18.13
CA VAL A 56 5.53 -0.70 18.28
C VAL A 56 5.65 0.33 17.17
N SER A 57 5.42 -0.07 15.91
CA SER A 57 5.50 0.84 14.77
C SER A 57 4.46 1.96 14.86
N VAL A 58 3.22 1.64 15.25
CA VAL A 58 2.15 2.64 15.43
C VAL A 58 2.46 3.58 16.59
N VAL A 59 2.97 3.05 17.71
CA VAL A 59 3.38 3.87 18.86
C VAL A 59 4.43 4.89 18.46
N VAL A 60 5.50 4.46 17.76
CA VAL A 60 6.54 5.37 17.26
C VAL A 60 5.94 6.47 16.39
N MET A 61 5.08 6.10 15.41
CA MET A 61 4.46 7.06 14.51
C MET A 61 3.51 8.04 15.23
N VAL A 62 2.80 7.59 16.27
CA VAL A 62 1.94 8.48 17.08
C VAL A 62 2.77 9.50 17.84
N PHE A 63 3.93 9.08 18.40
CA PHE A 63 4.85 10.00 19.06
C PHE A 63 5.47 11.01 18.08
N GLU A 64 5.77 10.60 16.85
CA GLU A 64 6.23 11.48 15.79
C GLU A 64 5.10 12.38 15.23
N LYS A 65 3.84 12.17 15.65
CA LYS A 65 2.62 12.89 15.16
C LYS A 65 2.37 12.68 13.67
N ASP A 66 2.88 11.59 13.12
CA ASP A 66 2.68 11.20 11.73
C ASP A 66 1.45 10.28 11.60
N LEU A 67 0.28 10.90 11.44
CA LEU A 67 -0.99 10.20 11.28
C LEU A 67 -1.07 9.41 9.97
N GLY A 68 -0.43 9.90 8.92
CA GLY A 68 -0.46 9.27 7.61
C GLY A 68 0.26 7.92 7.61
N SER A 69 1.47 7.89 8.17
CA SER A 69 2.22 6.64 8.30
C SER A 69 1.54 5.66 9.26
N SER A 70 0.92 6.16 10.34
CA SER A 70 0.13 5.30 11.25
C SER A 70 -1.04 4.63 10.53
N LEU A 71 -1.79 5.39 9.72
CA LEU A 71 -2.88 4.86 8.90
C LEU A 71 -2.37 3.86 7.87
N LEU A 72 -1.24 4.16 7.21
CA LEU A 72 -0.61 3.26 6.25
C LEU A 72 -0.23 1.91 6.88
N PHE A 73 0.42 1.92 8.03
CA PHE A 73 0.84 0.70 8.72
C PHE A 73 -0.35 -0.12 9.22
N PHE A 74 -1.39 0.56 9.71
CA PHE A 74 -2.62 -0.11 10.10
C PHE A 74 -3.29 -0.78 8.90
N THR A 75 -3.44 -0.05 7.79
CA THR A 75 -4.06 -0.59 6.57
C THR A 75 -3.23 -1.74 5.99
N LEU A 76 -1.91 -1.60 5.95
CA LEU A 76 -1.00 -2.66 5.52
C LEU A 76 -1.22 -3.95 6.32
N PHE A 77 -1.26 -3.83 7.66
CA PHE A 77 -1.50 -4.96 8.55
C PHE A 77 -2.86 -5.64 8.28
N VAL A 78 -3.94 -4.86 8.21
CA VAL A 78 -5.29 -5.39 7.99
C VAL A 78 -5.42 -6.06 6.63
N VAL A 79 -4.90 -5.44 5.57
CA VAL A 79 -4.96 -6.00 4.21
C VAL A 79 -4.14 -7.28 4.10
N MET A 80 -2.91 -7.29 4.61
CA MET A 80 -2.06 -8.49 4.56
C MET A 80 -2.66 -9.65 5.37
N LEU A 81 -3.25 -9.35 6.53
CA LEU A 81 -3.94 -10.36 7.35
C LEU A 81 -5.18 -10.90 6.63
N TRP A 82 -5.95 -10.04 5.98
CA TRP A 82 -7.09 -10.45 5.15
C TRP A 82 -6.66 -11.36 4.01
N VAL A 83 -5.65 -10.97 3.24
CA VAL A 83 -5.17 -11.78 2.10
C VAL A 83 -4.58 -13.12 2.56
N ALA A 84 -3.87 -13.15 3.70
CA ALA A 84 -3.31 -14.39 4.24
C ALA A 84 -4.40 -15.37 4.72
N THR A 85 -5.50 -14.86 5.29
CA THR A 85 -6.56 -15.67 5.89
C THR A 85 -7.77 -15.89 4.99
N GLU A 86 -7.91 -15.08 3.93
CA GLU A 86 -9.06 -15.05 3.01
C GLU A 86 -10.42 -14.77 3.70
N ARG A 87 -10.38 -14.19 4.92
CA ARG A 87 -11.58 -13.90 5.73
C ARG A 87 -11.91 -12.43 5.72
N ILE A 88 -13.04 -12.06 5.12
CA ILE A 88 -13.55 -10.68 5.08
C ILE A 88 -13.78 -10.08 6.47
N SER A 89 -14.00 -10.93 7.50
CA SER A 89 -14.18 -10.52 8.88
C SER A 89 -13.04 -9.65 9.41
N PHE A 90 -11.80 -9.87 8.93
CA PHE A 90 -10.66 -9.04 9.32
C PHE A 90 -10.72 -7.63 8.76
N LEU A 91 -11.25 -7.45 7.53
CA LEU A 91 -11.49 -6.11 6.97
C LEU A 91 -12.59 -5.37 7.75
N VAL A 92 -13.69 -6.06 8.07
CA VAL A 92 -14.79 -5.46 8.84
C VAL A 92 -14.33 -5.09 10.25
N MET A 93 -13.62 -5.99 10.92
CA MET A 93 -13.05 -5.73 12.25
C MET A 93 -12.00 -4.62 12.18
N GLY A 94 -11.10 -4.64 11.19
CA GLY A 94 -10.12 -3.59 10.97
C GLY A 94 -10.79 -2.23 10.72
N GLY A 95 -11.82 -2.16 9.87
CA GLY A 95 -12.60 -0.94 9.66
C GLY A 95 -13.25 -0.43 10.95
N GLY A 96 -13.84 -1.32 11.75
CA GLY A 96 -14.41 -0.97 13.05
C GLY A 96 -13.36 -0.45 14.04
N LEU A 97 -12.22 -1.12 14.15
CA LEU A 97 -11.09 -0.68 15.00
C LEU A 97 -10.51 0.65 14.52
N PHE A 98 -10.42 0.85 13.20
CA PHE A 98 -9.99 2.13 12.64
C PHE A 98 -10.96 3.25 13.03
N ALA A 99 -12.26 3.06 12.85
CA ALA A 99 -13.28 4.05 13.19
C ALA A 99 -13.24 4.39 14.70
N ALA A 100 -13.15 3.37 15.55
CA ALA A 100 -13.02 3.56 17.00
C ALA A 100 -11.71 4.28 17.37
N GLY A 101 -10.59 3.87 16.79
CA GLY A 101 -9.29 4.52 16.99
C GLY A 101 -9.26 5.97 16.53
N ALA A 102 -9.83 6.25 15.35
CA ALA A 102 -9.95 7.61 14.82
C ALA A 102 -10.81 8.50 15.73
N PHE A 103 -11.91 7.97 16.25
CA PHE A 103 -12.76 8.69 17.22
C PHE A 103 -12.00 9.00 18.51
N VAL A 104 -11.30 8.02 19.08
CA VAL A 104 -10.47 8.23 20.28
C VAL A 104 -9.35 9.24 20.00
N ALA A 105 -8.67 9.12 18.86
CA ALA A 105 -7.62 10.05 18.46
C ALA A 105 -8.13 11.49 18.31
N TYR A 106 -9.32 11.67 17.73
CA TYR A 106 -9.98 12.97 17.63
C TYR A 106 -10.25 13.58 19.00
N GLN A 107 -10.66 12.77 19.99
CA GLN A 107 -10.92 13.25 21.35
C GLN A 107 -9.64 13.58 22.14
N MET A 108 -8.59 12.76 21.96
CA MET A 108 -7.38 12.88 22.79
C MET A 108 -6.34 13.84 22.20
N PHE A 109 -6.20 13.94 20.88
CA PHE A 109 -5.11 14.66 20.24
C PHE A 109 -5.57 15.93 19.54
N SER A 110 -5.12 17.10 20.02
CA SER A 110 -5.46 18.39 19.43
C SER A 110 -5.04 18.53 17.97
N HIS A 111 -3.90 17.95 17.56
CA HIS A 111 -3.44 17.98 16.17
C HIS A 111 -4.34 17.17 15.22
N VAL A 112 -4.94 16.07 15.69
CA VAL A 112 -5.93 15.29 14.92
C VAL A 112 -7.20 16.12 14.72
N ARG A 113 -7.71 16.70 15.82
CA ARG A 113 -8.88 17.57 15.78
C ARG A 113 -8.69 18.72 14.80
N THR A 114 -7.55 19.43 14.88
CA THR A 114 -7.24 20.52 13.94
C THR A 114 -7.26 20.07 12.47
N ARG A 115 -6.73 18.89 12.15
CA ARG A 115 -6.75 18.37 10.77
C ARG A 115 -8.16 18.05 10.29
N VAL A 116 -9.01 17.50 11.17
CA VAL A 116 -10.42 17.23 10.86
C VAL A 116 -11.20 18.55 10.70
N ASP A 117 -10.99 19.52 11.58
CA ASP A 117 -11.66 20.82 11.51
C ASP A 117 -11.32 21.56 10.21
N ILE A 118 -10.04 21.61 9.81
CA ILE A 118 -9.58 22.18 8.56
C ILE A 118 -10.13 21.41 7.34
N TRP A 119 -10.25 20.09 7.44
CA TRP A 119 -10.82 19.27 6.37
C TRP A 119 -12.31 19.58 6.17
N LEU A 120 -13.06 19.77 7.26
CA LEU A 120 -14.48 20.12 7.20
C LEU A 120 -14.69 21.56 6.74
N ASP A 121 -13.97 22.52 7.32
CA ASP A 121 -14.06 23.93 6.97
C ASP A 121 -12.70 24.64 7.02
N PRO A 122 -11.92 24.65 5.92
CA PRO A 122 -10.65 25.35 5.86
C PRO A 122 -10.81 26.89 5.89
N TRP A 123 -11.95 27.43 5.44
CA TRP A 123 -12.18 28.86 5.40
C TRP A 123 -12.36 29.47 6.78
N ALA A 124 -12.80 28.70 7.78
CA ALA A 124 -12.84 29.16 9.17
C ALA A 124 -11.48 29.62 9.71
N GLN A 125 -10.36 29.17 9.07
CA GLN A 125 -8.99 29.53 9.43
C GLN A 125 -8.16 29.95 8.20
N GLU A 126 -8.72 30.79 7.34
CA GLU A 126 -8.18 31.17 6.05
C GLU A 126 -6.73 31.73 6.12
N THR A 127 -6.46 32.60 7.10
CA THR A 127 -5.13 33.21 7.32
C THR A 127 -4.21 32.35 8.18
N GLY A 128 -4.65 31.19 8.63
CA GLY A 128 -3.93 30.27 9.51
C GLY A 128 -3.62 28.94 8.87
N ARG A 129 -4.01 27.88 9.57
CA ARG A 129 -3.75 26.49 9.14
C ARG A 129 -4.58 26.06 7.93
N GLY A 130 -5.69 26.76 7.62
CA GLY A 130 -6.51 26.55 6.44
C GLY A 130 -5.91 27.16 5.16
N TYR A 131 -4.93 28.06 5.28
CA TYR A 131 -4.34 28.75 4.12
C TYR A 131 -3.78 27.78 3.07
N GLN A 132 -3.00 26.80 3.48
CA GLN A 132 -2.35 25.86 2.58
C GLN A 132 -3.35 25.01 1.74
N PRO A 133 -4.36 24.34 2.33
CA PRO A 133 -5.37 23.63 1.54
C PRO A 133 -6.25 24.56 0.69
N ILE A 134 -6.51 25.80 1.11
CA ILE A 134 -7.24 26.77 0.30
C ILE A 134 -6.42 27.15 -0.95
N GLN A 135 -5.14 27.46 -0.80
CA GLN A 135 -4.27 27.76 -1.95
C GLN A 135 -4.16 26.55 -2.90
N ALA A 136 -4.12 25.32 -2.37
CA ALA A 136 -4.15 24.13 -3.19
C ALA A 136 -5.44 23.99 -4.02
N LEU A 137 -6.59 24.33 -3.45
CA LEU A 137 -7.86 24.36 -4.19
C LEU A 137 -7.89 25.46 -5.26
N TYR A 138 -7.34 26.64 -4.98
CA TYR A 138 -7.23 27.72 -5.96
C TYR A 138 -6.29 27.33 -7.10
N GLY A 139 -5.12 26.69 -6.83
CA GLY A 139 -4.23 26.17 -7.85
C GLY A 139 -4.93 25.15 -8.76
N LEU A 140 -5.63 24.17 -8.17
CA LEU A 140 -6.42 23.21 -8.95
C LEU A 140 -7.49 23.87 -9.82
N ALA A 141 -8.18 24.88 -9.29
CA ALA A 141 -9.21 25.61 -10.03
C ALA A 141 -8.61 26.46 -11.16
N HIS A 142 -7.46 27.09 -10.92
CA HIS A 142 -6.72 27.90 -11.90
C HIS A 142 -6.20 27.06 -13.07
N GLY A 143 -5.76 25.80 -12.81
CA GLY A 143 -5.29 24.92 -13.85
C GLY A 143 -6.35 24.51 -14.89
N GLY A 144 -7.63 24.54 -14.53
CA GLY A 144 -8.72 24.23 -15.46
C GLY A 144 -8.55 22.87 -16.14
N LEU A 145 -8.83 22.82 -17.45
CA LEU A 145 -8.80 21.57 -18.23
C LEU A 145 -7.37 21.20 -18.69
N THR A 146 -6.62 22.18 -19.20
CA THR A 146 -5.33 21.97 -19.88
C THR A 146 -4.12 22.42 -19.08
N GLY A 147 -4.34 23.09 -17.94
CA GLY A 147 -3.30 23.70 -17.14
C GLY A 147 -2.85 25.07 -17.63
N THR A 148 -2.06 25.74 -16.81
CA THR A 148 -1.42 27.02 -17.15
C THR A 148 -0.18 26.84 -18.02
N GLY A 149 0.40 25.63 -18.05
CA GLY A 149 1.65 25.28 -18.68
C GLY A 149 2.76 25.02 -17.65
N LEU A 150 3.71 24.14 -18.00
CA LEU A 150 4.85 23.80 -17.12
C LEU A 150 5.69 25.05 -16.81
N GLY A 151 5.86 25.33 -15.51
CA GLY A 151 6.60 26.50 -15.01
C GLY A 151 5.89 27.84 -15.23
N MET A 152 4.61 27.85 -15.66
CA MET A 152 3.82 29.06 -15.86
C MET A 152 2.71 29.24 -14.81
N GLY A 153 2.57 28.29 -13.90
CA GLY A 153 1.73 28.42 -12.71
C GLY A 153 2.45 29.22 -11.60
N SER A 154 1.80 29.31 -10.47
CA SER A 154 2.33 29.94 -9.25
C SER A 154 2.28 28.97 -8.06
N PRO A 155 2.83 27.75 -8.18
CA PRO A 155 2.78 26.73 -7.13
C PRO A 155 3.51 27.16 -5.85
N ASP A 156 4.37 28.16 -5.90
CA ASP A 156 5.06 28.81 -4.78
C ASP A 156 4.09 29.53 -3.83
N LEU A 157 2.87 29.86 -4.27
CA LEU A 157 1.80 30.35 -3.40
C LEU A 157 1.28 29.27 -2.43
N ILE A 158 1.48 28.00 -2.76
CA ILE A 158 1.13 26.88 -1.89
C ILE A 158 2.33 26.54 -1.01
N PRO A 159 2.31 26.81 0.30
CA PRO A 159 3.44 26.47 1.18
C PRO A 159 3.77 24.97 1.08
N ALA A 160 5.06 24.64 0.87
CA ALA A 160 5.56 23.28 0.71
C ALA A 160 4.85 22.48 -0.42
N ALA A 161 4.48 23.13 -1.52
CA ALA A 161 3.83 22.52 -2.68
C ALA A 161 4.57 21.27 -3.20
N HIS A 162 5.90 21.26 -3.15
CA HIS A 162 6.75 20.17 -3.61
C HIS A 162 6.72 18.90 -2.72
N ASN A 163 6.13 18.97 -1.54
CA ASN A 163 5.98 17.82 -0.64
C ASN A 163 4.60 17.17 -0.79
N ASP A 164 3.69 17.48 0.13
CA ASP A 164 2.36 16.87 0.28
C ASP A 164 1.28 17.53 -0.60
N PHE A 165 1.56 18.68 -1.21
CA PHE A 165 0.66 19.35 -2.16
C PHE A 165 1.14 19.29 -3.61
N ILE A 166 2.11 18.44 -3.94
CA ILE A 166 2.62 18.31 -5.32
C ILE A 166 1.50 18.04 -6.33
N PHE A 167 0.45 17.30 -5.94
CA PHE A 167 -0.68 17.02 -6.80
C PHE A 167 -1.47 18.29 -7.15
N ALA A 168 -1.56 19.29 -6.25
CA ALA A 168 -2.19 20.57 -6.53
C ALA A 168 -1.33 21.40 -7.50
N ALA A 169 -0.02 21.42 -7.30
CA ALA A 169 0.90 22.10 -8.21
C ALA A 169 0.83 21.51 -9.63
N LEU A 170 0.82 20.18 -9.74
CA LEU A 170 0.61 19.50 -11.02
C LEU A 170 -0.75 19.82 -11.64
N GLY A 171 -1.78 19.97 -10.80
CA GLY A 171 -3.13 20.34 -11.25
C GLY A 171 -3.19 21.75 -11.81
N GLU A 172 -2.43 22.68 -11.23
CA GLU A 172 -2.33 24.06 -11.75
C GLU A 172 -1.60 24.09 -13.09
N GLU A 173 -0.46 23.41 -13.21
CA GLU A 173 0.38 23.47 -14.40
C GLU A 173 -0.09 22.58 -15.56
N LEU A 174 -0.59 21.38 -15.27
CA LEU A 174 -1.00 20.37 -16.25
C LEU A 174 -2.54 20.25 -16.39
N GLY A 175 -3.30 20.89 -15.53
CA GLY A 175 -4.75 20.85 -15.53
C GLY A 175 -5.35 19.49 -15.21
N LEU A 176 -6.65 19.36 -15.47
CA LEU A 176 -7.39 18.12 -15.26
C LEU A 176 -6.87 16.96 -16.12
N LEU A 177 -6.44 17.23 -17.34
CA LEU A 177 -5.88 16.20 -18.22
C LEU A 177 -4.59 15.62 -17.64
N GLY A 178 -3.68 16.47 -17.14
CA GLY A 178 -2.42 16.01 -16.56
C GLY A 178 -2.63 15.25 -15.25
N THR A 179 -3.49 15.77 -14.34
CA THR A 179 -3.79 15.07 -13.08
C THR A 179 -4.51 13.74 -13.31
N THR A 180 -5.39 13.66 -14.32
CA THR A 180 -6.02 12.40 -14.71
C THR A 180 -5.00 11.40 -15.25
N ALA A 181 -4.03 11.84 -16.06
CA ALA A 181 -2.96 10.98 -16.55
C ALA A 181 -2.09 10.45 -15.39
N VAL A 182 -1.75 11.30 -14.41
CA VAL A 182 -1.03 10.88 -13.20
C VAL A 182 -1.83 9.85 -12.42
N LEU A 183 -3.11 10.10 -12.18
CA LEU A 183 -3.98 9.15 -11.48
C LEU A 183 -4.07 7.82 -12.23
N ALA A 184 -4.23 7.85 -13.55
CA ALA A 184 -4.26 6.66 -14.40
C ALA A 184 -2.95 5.86 -14.29
N ALA A 185 -1.79 6.54 -14.27
CA ALA A 185 -0.49 5.88 -14.08
C ALA A 185 -0.40 5.14 -12.73
N PHE A 186 -0.87 5.74 -11.64
CA PHE A 186 -0.94 5.08 -10.35
C PHE A 186 -1.92 3.90 -10.34
N VAL A 187 -3.08 4.03 -10.95
CA VAL A 187 -4.06 2.92 -11.08
C VAL A 187 -3.45 1.76 -11.86
N LEU A 188 -2.74 2.05 -12.95
CA LEU A 188 -2.03 1.01 -13.74
C LEU A 188 -0.91 0.35 -12.93
N LEU A 189 -0.13 1.12 -12.19
CA LEU A 189 0.94 0.60 -11.33
C LEU A 189 0.39 -0.33 -10.25
N VAL A 190 -0.65 0.12 -9.54
CA VAL A 190 -1.35 -0.68 -8.51
C VAL A 190 -1.98 -1.93 -9.14
N GLY A 191 -2.60 -1.79 -10.31
CA GLY A 191 -3.18 -2.91 -11.05
C GLY A 191 -2.12 -3.94 -11.49
N ALA A 192 -0.96 -3.49 -11.93
CA ALA A 192 0.17 -4.37 -12.27
C ALA A 192 0.72 -5.10 -11.05
N GLY A 193 0.89 -4.38 -9.93
CA GLY A 193 1.32 -4.97 -8.66
C GLY A 193 0.32 -6.01 -8.13
N MET A 194 -0.97 -5.71 -8.16
CA MET A 194 -2.02 -6.66 -7.75
C MET A 194 -2.06 -7.88 -8.68
N ARG A 195 -1.89 -7.67 -9.99
CA ARG A 195 -1.78 -8.80 -10.94
C ARG A 195 -0.58 -9.68 -10.63
N THR A 196 0.56 -9.10 -10.26
CA THR A 196 1.75 -9.84 -9.82
C THR A 196 1.44 -10.66 -8.58
N ALA A 197 0.79 -10.08 -7.57
CA ALA A 197 0.38 -10.77 -6.35
C ALA A 197 -0.55 -11.97 -6.64
N LEU A 198 -1.54 -11.78 -7.51
CA LEU A 198 -2.50 -12.84 -7.88
C LEU A 198 -1.88 -14.00 -8.67
N ARG A 199 -0.79 -13.73 -9.41
CA ARG A 199 -0.09 -14.74 -10.22
C ARG A 199 1.07 -15.41 -9.49
N ALA A 200 1.51 -14.87 -8.36
CA ALA A 200 2.63 -15.41 -7.59
C ALA A 200 2.34 -16.85 -7.12
N GLN A 201 3.30 -17.73 -7.36
CA GLN A 201 3.22 -19.15 -7.02
C GLN A 201 3.49 -19.40 -5.53
N LYS A 202 4.40 -18.62 -4.94
CA LYS A 202 4.81 -18.75 -3.54
C LYS A 202 3.96 -17.83 -2.67
N GLU A 203 3.47 -18.32 -1.54
CA GLU A 203 2.68 -17.54 -0.59
C GLU A 203 3.43 -16.29 -0.09
N PHE A 204 4.74 -16.40 0.15
CA PHE A 204 5.56 -15.25 0.51
C PHE A 204 5.55 -14.17 -0.56
N ASP A 205 5.76 -14.53 -1.82
CA ASP A 205 5.79 -13.59 -2.94
C ASP A 205 4.40 -12.95 -3.16
N LYS A 206 3.33 -13.72 -3.01
CA LYS A 206 1.94 -13.25 -3.06
C LYS A 206 1.66 -12.19 -1.99
N LEU A 207 2.00 -12.50 -0.74
CA LEU A 207 1.79 -11.60 0.39
C LEU A 207 2.68 -10.36 0.30
N LEU A 208 3.95 -10.52 -0.07
CA LEU A 208 4.88 -9.40 -0.22
C LEU A 208 4.44 -8.46 -1.35
N ALA A 209 4.11 -9.00 -2.52
CA ALA A 209 3.60 -8.19 -3.63
C ALA A 209 2.30 -7.45 -3.25
N THR A 210 1.39 -8.12 -2.53
CA THR A 210 0.17 -7.48 -1.99
C THR A 210 0.53 -6.34 -1.04
N GLY A 211 1.43 -6.56 -0.08
CA GLY A 211 1.83 -5.54 0.89
C GLY A 211 2.46 -4.32 0.23
N LEU A 212 3.42 -4.54 -0.68
CA LEU A 212 4.10 -3.45 -1.40
C LEU A 212 3.13 -2.66 -2.29
N THR A 213 2.21 -3.35 -2.98
CA THR A 213 1.17 -2.71 -3.78
C THR A 213 0.19 -1.91 -2.92
N THR A 214 -0.19 -2.44 -1.76
CA THR A 214 -1.04 -1.74 -0.79
C THR A 214 -0.38 -0.46 -0.29
N ILE A 215 0.93 -0.46 0.00
CA ILE A 215 1.66 0.75 0.39
C ILE A 215 1.50 1.85 -0.67
N VAL A 216 1.77 1.53 -1.93
CA VAL A 216 1.64 2.51 -3.03
C VAL A 216 0.20 2.99 -3.17
N ALA A 217 -0.77 2.06 -3.17
CA ALA A 217 -2.19 2.39 -3.35
C ALA A 217 -2.71 3.31 -2.23
N VAL A 218 -2.42 2.97 -0.98
CA VAL A 218 -2.89 3.72 0.20
C VAL A 218 -2.21 5.08 0.29
N GLN A 219 -0.89 5.17 0.08
CA GLN A 219 -0.20 6.46 0.05
C GLN A 219 -0.77 7.37 -1.04
N THR A 220 -0.92 6.86 -2.26
CA THR A 220 -1.50 7.62 -3.37
C THR A 220 -2.92 8.11 -3.04
N PHE A 221 -3.77 7.22 -2.50
CA PHE A 221 -5.13 7.57 -2.10
C PHE A 221 -5.17 8.64 -1.02
N ILE A 222 -4.35 8.50 0.03
CA ILE A 222 -4.31 9.45 1.15
C ILE A 222 -3.88 10.84 0.69
N ILE A 223 -2.87 10.92 -0.17
CA ILE A 223 -2.34 12.20 -0.64
C ILE A 223 -3.31 12.87 -1.61
N ILE A 224 -3.67 12.18 -2.68
CA ILE A 224 -4.60 12.74 -3.68
C ILE A 224 -5.95 13.03 -3.04
N GLY A 225 -6.46 12.10 -2.23
CA GLY A 225 -7.71 12.30 -1.48
C GLY A 225 -7.64 13.45 -0.47
N GLY A 226 -6.48 13.66 0.16
CA GLY A 226 -6.24 14.79 1.05
C GLY A 226 -6.27 16.13 0.33
N VAL A 227 -5.56 16.23 -0.81
CA VAL A 227 -5.55 17.45 -1.64
C VAL A 227 -6.93 17.75 -2.22
N LEU A 228 -7.68 16.71 -2.63
CA LEU A 228 -9.05 16.83 -3.13
C LEU A 228 -10.11 16.94 -2.02
N ARG A 229 -9.71 16.98 -0.76
CA ARG A 229 -10.60 17.02 0.41
C ARG A 229 -11.58 15.84 0.54
N VAL A 230 -11.23 14.69 -0.02
CA VAL A 230 -11.99 13.43 0.20
C VAL A 230 -11.72 12.87 1.59
N VAL A 231 -10.47 13.01 2.07
CA VAL A 231 -10.01 12.61 3.41
C VAL A 231 -9.23 13.75 4.06
N PRO A 232 -9.07 13.75 5.41
CA PRO A 232 -8.22 14.72 6.07
C PRO A 232 -6.76 14.63 5.60
N LEU A 233 -6.07 15.77 5.49
CA LEU A 233 -4.66 15.85 5.13
C LEU A 233 -3.79 15.15 6.19
N THR A 234 -2.84 14.36 5.76
CA THR A 234 -2.00 13.55 6.65
C THR A 234 -0.52 13.93 6.63
N GLY A 235 -0.05 14.65 5.58
CA GLY A 235 1.36 15.07 5.44
C GLY A 235 2.30 13.96 4.97
N VAL A 236 1.78 12.91 4.34
CA VAL A 236 2.59 11.84 3.70
C VAL A 236 2.98 12.29 2.30
N THR A 237 4.06 11.77 1.76
CA THR A 237 4.56 12.08 0.42
C THR A 237 3.86 11.25 -0.67
N LEU A 238 3.60 11.83 -1.85
CA LEU A 238 3.12 11.09 -3.02
C LEU A 238 4.28 10.24 -3.58
N PRO A 239 4.13 8.91 -3.68
CA PRO A 239 5.20 8.05 -4.18
C PRO A 239 5.74 8.53 -5.53
N PHE A 240 7.07 8.52 -5.69
CA PHE A 240 7.80 8.90 -6.91
C PHE A 240 7.72 10.38 -7.33
N MET A 241 6.78 11.17 -6.81
CA MET A 241 6.51 12.53 -7.28
C MET A 241 6.86 13.61 -6.25
N SER A 242 6.56 13.38 -4.95
CA SER A 242 6.91 14.35 -3.92
C SER A 242 8.41 14.45 -3.71
N TYR A 243 8.86 15.64 -3.37
CA TYR A 243 10.23 15.88 -2.96
C TYR A 243 10.50 15.22 -1.59
N GLY A 244 11.48 14.31 -1.58
CA GLY A 244 11.89 13.61 -0.36
C GLY A 244 12.92 12.52 -0.68
N GLY A 245 14.19 12.75 -0.37
CA GLY A 245 15.27 11.82 -0.70
C GLY A 245 15.03 10.40 -0.16
N SER A 246 14.67 10.29 1.12
CA SER A 246 14.36 8.99 1.73
C SER A 246 13.11 8.31 1.12
N SER A 247 12.07 9.09 0.83
CA SER A 247 10.85 8.59 0.22
C SER A 247 11.09 8.07 -1.19
N LEU A 248 11.84 8.82 -2.00
CA LEU A 248 12.19 8.40 -3.36
C LEU A 248 12.99 7.09 -3.35
N VAL A 249 14.06 7.02 -2.54
CA VAL A 249 14.87 5.80 -2.44
C VAL A 249 14.02 4.61 -1.98
N ALA A 250 13.22 4.77 -0.94
CA ALA A 250 12.35 3.71 -0.43
C ALA A 250 11.35 3.24 -1.49
N ASN A 251 10.71 4.17 -2.22
CA ASN A 251 9.75 3.81 -3.25
C ASN A 251 10.41 3.12 -4.47
N TYR A 252 11.64 3.50 -4.85
CA TYR A 252 12.38 2.77 -5.89
C TYR A 252 12.82 1.37 -5.41
N VAL A 253 13.22 1.21 -4.14
CA VAL A 253 13.49 -0.11 -3.55
C VAL A 253 12.23 -0.98 -3.56
N LEU A 254 11.09 -0.42 -3.15
CA LEU A 254 9.79 -1.09 -3.20
C LEU A 254 9.47 -1.55 -4.63
N LEU A 255 9.61 -0.66 -5.62
CA LEU A 255 9.35 -0.97 -7.02
C LEU A 255 10.30 -2.07 -7.53
N ALA A 256 11.58 -2.00 -7.19
CA ALA A 256 12.57 -3.00 -7.60
C ALA A 256 12.22 -4.40 -7.07
N ILE A 257 11.77 -4.50 -5.80
CA ILE A 257 11.30 -5.76 -5.21
C ILE A 257 10.06 -6.26 -5.95
N LEU A 258 9.09 -5.38 -6.24
CA LEU A 258 7.86 -5.74 -6.95
C LEU A 258 8.14 -6.22 -8.38
N VAL A 259 9.05 -5.56 -9.10
CA VAL A 259 9.51 -5.97 -10.43
C VAL A 259 10.22 -7.33 -10.36
N ARG A 260 11.06 -7.55 -9.34
CA ARG A 260 11.73 -8.84 -9.14
C ARG A 260 10.73 -9.98 -8.90
N ILE A 261 9.71 -9.77 -8.07
CA ILE A 261 8.63 -10.76 -7.88
C ILE A 261 7.89 -11.00 -9.20
N SER A 262 7.60 -9.96 -9.96
CA SER A 262 6.95 -10.07 -11.27
C SER A 262 7.76 -10.91 -12.26
N ASP A 263 9.08 -10.69 -12.34
CA ASP A 263 9.99 -11.45 -13.20
C ASP A 263 10.05 -12.93 -12.81
N THR A 264 10.23 -13.22 -11.51
CA THR A 264 10.25 -14.61 -11.02
C THR A 264 8.93 -15.32 -11.24
N THR A 265 7.81 -14.62 -11.06
CA THR A 265 6.48 -15.17 -11.32
C THR A 265 6.28 -15.47 -12.81
N ALA A 266 6.71 -14.56 -13.68
CA ALA A 266 6.60 -14.74 -15.14
C ALA A 266 7.46 -15.93 -15.62
N ARG A 267 8.69 -16.08 -15.11
CA ARG A 267 9.56 -17.21 -15.45
C ARG A 267 8.97 -18.54 -14.98
N GLY A 268 8.46 -18.63 -13.75
CA GLY A 268 7.82 -19.84 -13.23
C GLY A 268 6.56 -20.25 -14.03
N LEU A 269 5.88 -19.30 -14.69
CA LEU A 269 4.78 -19.62 -15.60
C LEU A 269 5.28 -20.13 -16.98
N HIS A 270 6.51 -19.81 -17.35
CA HIS A 270 7.14 -20.23 -18.61
C HIS A 270 8.07 -21.45 -18.45
N GLU A 271 8.43 -21.83 -17.22
CA GLU A 271 9.01 -23.13 -16.96
C GLU A 271 7.91 -24.18 -17.19
N VAL A 272 7.70 -24.52 -18.47
CA VAL A 272 7.13 -25.81 -18.87
C VAL A 272 7.95 -26.85 -18.10
N PRO A 273 7.33 -27.83 -17.40
CA PRO A 273 8.08 -28.92 -16.77
C PRO A 273 9.07 -29.43 -17.80
N ASP A 274 10.34 -29.40 -17.42
CA ASP A 274 11.46 -29.77 -18.31
C ASP A 274 11.01 -30.98 -19.10
N GLU A 275 10.84 -30.83 -20.42
CA GLU A 275 10.35 -31.94 -21.23
C GLU A 275 11.27 -33.10 -20.88
N ALA A 276 10.70 -34.15 -20.29
CA ALA A 276 11.42 -35.31 -19.82
C ALA A 276 12.54 -35.62 -20.81
N SER A 277 13.76 -35.69 -20.35
CA SER A 277 14.93 -35.83 -21.21
C SER A 277 14.68 -36.96 -22.24
N PRO A 278 15.24 -36.92 -23.43
CA PRO A 278 15.04 -37.99 -24.41
C PRO A 278 15.20 -39.40 -23.81
N SER A 279 16.05 -39.55 -22.80
CA SER A 279 16.26 -40.78 -22.04
C SER A 279 15.05 -41.15 -21.14
N GLU A 280 14.41 -40.19 -20.51
CA GLU A 280 13.20 -40.41 -19.67
C GLU A 280 11.97 -40.68 -20.50
N ARG A 281 11.82 -40.04 -21.65
CA ARG A 281 10.77 -40.37 -22.64
C ARG A 281 10.91 -41.78 -23.14
N PHE A 282 12.15 -42.22 -23.41
CA PHE A 282 12.44 -43.56 -23.85
C PHE A 282 12.21 -44.61 -22.75
N ALA A 283 12.50 -44.29 -21.50
CA ALA A 283 12.20 -45.12 -20.34
C ALA A 283 10.70 -45.27 -20.11
N ALA A 284 9.92 -44.16 -20.15
CA ALA A 284 8.48 -44.15 -20.01
C ALA A 284 7.78 -44.93 -21.16
N TRP A 285 8.29 -44.80 -22.40
CA TRP A 285 7.80 -45.57 -23.53
C TRP A 285 8.07 -47.09 -23.37
N ARG A 286 9.25 -47.47 -22.86
CA ARG A 286 9.59 -48.89 -22.54
C ARG A 286 8.67 -49.49 -21.48
N MET A 287 8.38 -48.75 -20.41
CA MET A 287 7.47 -49.21 -19.35
C MET A 287 6.04 -49.40 -19.88
N ARG A 288 5.52 -48.46 -20.63
CA ARG A 288 4.20 -48.57 -21.25
C ARG A 288 4.08 -49.72 -22.22
N LYS A 289 5.17 -50.04 -22.97
CA LYS A 289 5.20 -51.17 -23.88
C LYS A 289 5.32 -52.53 -23.16
N ALA A 290 5.89 -52.56 -21.96
CA ALA A 290 5.95 -53.74 -21.10
C ALA A 290 4.59 -54.02 -20.44
N GLU A 291 3.87 -53.00 -19.99
CA GLU A 291 2.53 -53.12 -19.44
C GLU A 291 1.53 -53.65 -20.49
N VAL A 292 1.52 -53.09 -21.69
CA VAL A 292 0.64 -53.58 -22.80
C VAL A 292 0.96 -55.00 -23.17
N LYS A 293 2.20 -55.47 -22.98
CA LYS A 293 2.59 -56.86 -23.28
C LYS A 293 2.24 -57.81 -22.14
N ALA A 294 2.14 -57.32 -20.91
CA ALA A 294 1.71 -58.09 -19.74
C ALA A 294 0.16 -58.26 -19.71
N ASP A 295 -0.58 -57.25 -20.20
CA ASP A 295 -2.05 -57.33 -20.29
C ASP A 295 -2.55 -58.19 -21.50
N ALA A 296 -1.65 -58.56 -22.41
CA ALA A 296 -1.97 -59.36 -23.61
C ALA A 296 -1.56 -60.85 -23.48
N SER A 297 -1.01 -61.27 -22.34
CA SER A 297 -0.66 -62.66 -22.01
C SER A 297 -1.57 -63.23 -20.91
#